data_ad28d0cfbb064c5494a1189de19c49d7
#
_entry.id   ad28d0cfbb064c5494a1189de19c49d7
#
_cell.length_a   1.000
_cell.length_b   1.000
_cell.length_c   1.000
_cell.angle_alpha   90.00
_cell.angle_beta   90.00
_cell.angle_gamma   90.00
#
_symmetry.space_group_name_H-M   'P 1'
#
loop_
_entity.id
_entity.type
_entity.pdbx_description
1 polymer ?
#
loop_
_entity_poly.entity_id
_entity_poly.type
_entity_poly.pdbx_seq_one_letter_code
_entity_poly.pdbx_strand_id
1 'polypeptide(L)'
;MKALLAMPQDQQHLMFTPDQLDELAALTEVDVGRTVPDLTQATDDELRDVEVPLTGWGSPRLDAEALARLPRLRAVVHTAGTMRRIATESLWAREDIVVTTAARA
;
A
#
# COMPACT_ATOMS: atom_id res chain seq x y z
N MET A 1 11.08 8.59 -2.45
CA MET A 1 9.67 8.23 -2.14
C MET A 1 9.65 6.89 -1.43
N LYS A 2 9.04 6.84 -0.28
CA LYS A 2 9.00 5.61 0.50
C LYS A 2 7.72 4.83 0.24
N ALA A 3 7.86 3.57 -0.14
CA ALA A 3 6.76 2.66 -0.39
C ALA A 3 6.73 1.55 0.67
N LEU A 4 5.56 0.96 0.86
CA LEU A 4 5.36 -0.14 1.80
C LEU A 4 4.52 -1.22 1.12
N LEU A 5 4.94 -2.46 1.23
CA LEU A 5 4.16 -3.59 0.77
C LEU A 5 3.10 -3.91 1.83
N ALA A 6 1.96 -3.22 1.74
CA ALA A 6 0.85 -3.34 2.70
C ALA A 6 -0.08 -4.48 2.28
N MET A 7 0.46 -5.69 2.23
CA MET A 7 -0.23 -6.89 1.78
C MET A 7 0.37 -8.14 2.42
N PRO A 8 -0.35 -9.27 2.44
CA PRO A 8 0.23 -10.53 2.87
C PRO A 8 1.38 -10.99 1.96
N GLN A 9 2.31 -11.75 2.49
CA GLN A 9 3.48 -12.23 1.76
C GLN A 9 3.11 -13.06 0.52
N ASP A 10 2.08 -13.88 0.62
CA ASP A 10 1.61 -14.67 -0.52
C ASP A 10 1.08 -13.79 -1.65
N GLN A 11 0.48 -12.65 -1.34
CA GLN A 11 0.08 -11.67 -2.37
C GLN A 11 1.28 -11.06 -3.06
N GLN A 12 2.35 -10.75 -2.32
CA GLN A 12 3.57 -10.25 -2.92
C GLN A 12 4.11 -11.24 -3.96
N HIS A 13 4.13 -12.52 -3.62
CA HIS A 13 4.63 -13.56 -4.54
C HIS A 13 3.74 -13.74 -5.76
N LEU A 14 2.43 -13.52 -5.63
CA LEU A 14 1.49 -13.63 -6.74
C LEU A 14 1.54 -12.41 -7.66
N MET A 15 1.72 -11.21 -7.11
CA MET A 15 1.62 -9.97 -7.87
C MET A 15 2.92 -9.49 -8.46
N PHE A 16 4.05 -9.92 -7.90
CA PHE A 16 5.37 -9.43 -8.32
C PHE A 16 6.31 -10.60 -8.59
N THR A 17 6.96 -10.56 -9.76
CA THR A 17 8.11 -11.42 -10.02
C THR A 17 9.34 -10.88 -9.27
N PRO A 18 10.38 -11.71 -9.04
CA PRO A 18 11.62 -11.19 -8.44
C PRO A 18 12.20 -10.00 -9.19
N ASP A 19 12.14 -10.00 -10.52
CA ASP A 19 12.64 -8.88 -11.34
C ASP A 19 11.83 -7.62 -11.11
N GLN A 20 10.52 -7.74 -10.95
CA GLN A 20 9.65 -6.60 -10.65
C GLN A 20 9.92 -6.04 -9.26
N LEU A 21 10.22 -6.89 -8.29
CA LEU A 21 10.60 -6.43 -6.94
C LEU A 21 11.93 -5.69 -6.96
N ASP A 22 12.89 -6.18 -7.73
CA ASP A 22 14.18 -5.49 -7.90
C ASP A 22 13.99 -4.12 -8.53
N GLU A 23 13.14 -4.03 -9.55
CA GLU A 23 12.82 -2.78 -10.21
C GLU A 23 12.13 -1.80 -9.27
N LEU A 24 11.18 -2.29 -8.47
CA LEU A 24 10.51 -1.47 -7.46
C LEU A 24 11.50 -0.92 -6.43
N ALA A 25 12.43 -1.77 -5.96
CA ALA A 25 13.45 -1.35 -5.01
C ALA A 25 14.42 -0.33 -5.60
N ALA A 26 14.61 -0.35 -6.92
CA ALA A 26 15.45 0.63 -7.61
C ALA A 26 14.76 1.99 -7.76
N LEU A 27 13.43 2.00 -7.85
CA LEU A 27 12.64 3.20 -8.11
C LEU A 27 12.13 3.88 -6.83
N THR A 28 12.04 3.14 -5.73
CA THR A 28 11.47 3.64 -4.48
C THR A 28 12.29 3.14 -3.29
N GLU A 29 12.08 3.76 -2.14
CA GLU A 29 12.60 3.25 -0.88
C GLU A 29 11.60 2.23 -0.34
N VAL A 30 11.84 0.96 -0.60
CA VAL A 30 10.97 -0.12 -0.16
C VAL A 30 11.81 -1.31 0.33
N ASP A 31 11.38 -1.92 1.43
CA ASP A 31 11.96 -3.18 1.88
C ASP A 31 11.10 -4.31 1.31
N VAL A 32 11.55 -4.93 0.23
CA VAL A 32 10.81 -6.00 -0.44
C VAL A 32 10.74 -7.29 0.38
N GLY A 33 11.55 -7.40 1.42
CA GLY A 33 11.47 -8.52 2.37
C GLY A 33 10.47 -8.31 3.50
N ARG A 34 9.83 -7.14 3.56
CA ARG A 34 8.90 -6.78 4.61
C ARG A 34 7.50 -6.58 4.03
N THR A 35 6.55 -7.40 4.45
CA THR A 35 5.14 -7.23 4.10
C THR A 35 4.34 -6.93 5.36
N VAL A 36 3.39 -6.01 5.26
CA VAL A 36 2.56 -5.56 6.39
C VAL A 36 1.10 -5.68 6.00
N PRO A 37 0.48 -6.84 6.24
CA PRO A 37 -0.94 -7.04 5.92
C PRO A 37 -1.87 -6.35 6.92
N ASP A 38 -1.35 -5.99 8.08
CA ASP A 38 -2.11 -5.33 9.15
C ASP A 38 -1.22 -4.21 9.70
N LEU A 39 -1.70 -2.98 9.65
CA LEU A 39 -0.92 -1.82 10.09
C LEU A 39 -0.59 -1.85 11.58
N THR A 40 -1.30 -2.63 12.38
CA THR A 40 -0.95 -2.82 13.80
C THR A 40 0.37 -3.57 13.99
N GLN A 41 0.85 -4.25 12.94
CA GLN A 41 2.13 -4.95 12.96
C GLN A 41 3.32 -4.03 12.66
N ALA A 42 3.05 -2.78 12.32
CA ALA A 42 4.08 -1.77 12.04
C ALA A 42 4.06 -0.69 13.11
N THR A 43 5.22 -0.09 13.39
CA THR A 43 5.32 1.02 14.32
C THR A 43 4.91 2.32 13.65
N ASP A 44 4.59 3.33 14.46
CA ASP A 44 4.30 4.65 13.95
C ASP A 44 5.51 5.25 13.21
N ASP A 45 6.72 4.99 13.71
CA ASP A 45 7.93 5.44 13.04
C ASP A 45 8.09 4.83 11.66
N GLU A 46 7.75 3.55 11.51
CA GLU A 46 7.80 2.85 10.21
C GLU A 46 6.79 3.45 9.23
N LEU A 47 5.59 3.78 9.70
CA LEU A 47 4.51 4.28 8.86
C LEU A 47 4.60 5.78 8.57
N ARG A 48 5.30 6.54 9.41
CA ARG A 48 5.33 8.00 9.33
C ARG A 48 5.77 8.53 7.99
N ASP A 49 6.73 7.89 7.37
CA ASP A 49 7.35 8.36 6.13
C ASP A 49 6.80 7.66 4.88
N VAL A 50 5.86 6.74 5.05
CA VAL A 50 5.28 6.02 3.92
C VAL A 50 4.44 6.96 3.08
N GLU A 51 4.77 7.06 1.80
CA GLU A 51 4.04 7.87 0.83
C GLU A 51 3.15 7.02 -0.08
N VAL A 52 3.55 5.78 -0.37
CA VAL A 52 2.85 4.90 -1.31
C VAL A 52 2.75 3.50 -0.75
N PRO A 53 1.61 3.12 -0.14
CA PRO A 53 1.36 1.72 0.16
C PRO A 53 0.94 0.97 -1.11
N LEU A 54 1.49 -0.23 -1.27
CA LEU A 54 1.12 -1.16 -2.33
C LEU A 54 0.19 -2.18 -1.69
N THR A 55 -1.03 -2.27 -2.18
CA THR A 55 -2.06 -3.10 -1.58
C THR A 55 -2.52 -4.19 -2.55
N GLY A 56 -3.19 -5.20 -2.02
CA GLY A 56 -3.76 -6.30 -2.78
C GLY A 56 -4.81 -7.04 -1.96
N TRP A 57 -5.05 -8.29 -2.26
CA TRP A 57 -5.97 -9.12 -1.48
C TRP A 57 -5.42 -9.31 -0.05
N GLY A 58 -6.29 -9.11 0.94
CA GLY A 58 -5.89 -9.25 2.35
C GLY A 58 -5.17 -8.05 2.93
N SER A 59 -5.14 -6.94 2.21
CA SER A 59 -4.51 -5.70 2.68
C SER A 59 -5.36 -4.99 3.73
N PRO A 60 -4.75 -4.10 4.52
CA PRO A 60 -5.50 -3.38 5.55
C PRO A 60 -6.52 -2.42 4.92
N ARG A 61 -7.61 -2.22 5.64
CA ARG A 61 -8.62 -1.25 5.25
C ARG A 61 -8.10 0.16 5.55
N LEU A 62 -8.20 1.05 4.58
CA LEU A 62 -7.72 2.42 4.72
C LEU A 62 -8.85 3.33 5.27
N ASP A 63 -9.18 3.11 6.52
CA ASP A 63 -10.16 3.92 7.24
C ASP A 63 -9.48 5.15 7.87
N ALA A 64 -10.25 5.95 8.59
CA ALA A 64 -9.73 7.17 9.20
C ALA A 64 -8.57 6.91 10.16
N GLU A 65 -8.63 5.81 10.92
CA GLU A 65 -7.58 5.44 11.85
C GLU A 65 -6.29 5.07 11.11
N ALA A 66 -6.41 4.27 10.05
CA ALA A 66 -5.27 3.90 9.21
C ALA A 66 -4.64 5.12 8.53
N LEU A 67 -5.49 6.01 8.00
CA LEU A 67 -5.01 7.22 7.33
C LEU A 67 -4.30 8.17 8.30
N ALA A 68 -4.73 8.21 9.55
CA ALA A 68 -4.07 9.03 10.58
C ALA A 68 -2.65 8.54 10.87
N ARG A 69 -2.37 7.25 10.65
CA ARG A 69 -1.04 6.67 10.83
C ARG A 69 -0.14 6.84 9.61
N LEU A 70 -0.68 7.33 8.49
CA LEU A 70 0.03 7.54 7.24
C LEU A 70 0.01 9.02 6.85
N PRO A 71 0.66 9.90 7.66
CA PRO A 71 0.53 11.34 7.45
C PRO A 71 1.13 11.85 6.15
N ARG A 72 2.03 11.08 5.52
CA ARG A 72 2.66 11.45 4.25
C ARG A 72 2.09 10.70 3.05
N LEU A 73 0.96 10.04 3.22
CA LEU A 73 0.31 9.29 2.15
C LEU A 73 0.03 10.19 0.94
N ARG A 74 0.49 9.79 -0.23
CA ARG A 74 0.30 10.52 -1.50
C ARG A 74 -0.43 9.71 -2.54
N ALA A 75 -0.25 8.40 -2.54
CA ALA A 75 -0.85 7.53 -3.54
C ALA A 75 -1.07 6.15 -2.94
N VAL A 76 -2.08 5.46 -3.43
CA VAL A 76 -2.34 4.05 -3.13
C VAL A 76 -2.28 3.29 -4.44
N VAL A 77 -1.42 2.30 -4.54
CA VAL A 77 -1.32 1.41 -5.69
C VAL A 77 -1.89 0.05 -5.30
N HIS A 78 -3.09 -0.23 -5.79
CA HIS A 78 -3.78 -1.47 -5.49
C HIS A 78 -3.52 -2.50 -6.60
N THR A 79 -2.95 -3.64 -6.24
CA THR A 79 -2.53 -4.65 -7.21
C THR A 79 -3.64 -5.63 -7.58
N ALA A 80 -4.76 -5.62 -6.87
CA ALA A 80 -5.94 -6.41 -7.21
C ALA A 80 -6.96 -5.56 -7.96
N GLY A 81 -8.06 -6.16 -8.41
CA GLY A 81 -9.02 -5.49 -9.29
C GLY A 81 -9.88 -4.44 -8.61
N THR A 82 -10.39 -4.69 -7.42
CA THR A 82 -11.34 -3.81 -6.76
C THR A 82 -10.79 -3.24 -5.45
N MET A 83 -11.10 -1.96 -5.21
CA MET A 83 -10.76 -1.27 -3.95
C MET A 83 -11.81 -1.45 -2.86
N ARG A 84 -12.88 -2.20 -3.11
CA ARG A 84 -14.04 -2.27 -2.20
C ARG A 84 -13.72 -2.57 -0.75
N ARG A 85 -12.76 -3.47 -0.50
CA ARG A 85 -12.39 -3.89 0.86
C ARG A 85 -11.42 -2.94 1.54
N ILE A 86 -10.76 -2.12 0.77
CA ILE A 86 -9.67 -1.24 1.26
C ILE A 86 -10.14 0.20 1.33
N ALA A 87 -10.85 0.64 0.30
CA ALA A 87 -11.29 2.02 0.20
C ALA A 87 -12.44 2.30 1.16
N THR A 88 -12.39 3.47 1.78
CA THR A 88 -13.41 3.96 2.69
C THR A 88 -13.79 5.37 2.27
N GLU A 89 -14.87 5.89 2.83
CA GLU A 89 -15.24 7.30 2.61
C GLU A 89 -14.11 8.23 3.02
N SER A 90 -13.38 7.88 4.08
CA SER A 90 -12.25 8.69 4.55
C SER A 90 -11.15 8.79 3.49
N LEU A 91 -10.88 7.69 2.78
CA LEU A 91 -9.91 7.71 1.70
C LEU A 91 -10.40 8.53 0.51
N TRP A 92 -11.65 8.30 0.09
CA TRP A 92 -12.23 9.01 -1.05
C TRP A 92 -12.44 10.50 -0.78
N ALA A 93 -12.54 10.91 0.48
CA ALA A 93 -12.62 12.32 0.84
C ALA A 93 -11.29 13.06 0.68
N ARG A 94 -10.18 12.35 0.54
CA ARG A 94 -8.85 12.93 0.36
C ARG A 94 -8.58 13.17 -1.11
N GLU A 95 -8.72 14.40 -1.57
CA GLU A 95 -8.49 14.80 -2.95
C GLU A 95 -7.01 14.84 -3.33
N ASP A 96 -6.14 14.93 -2.33
CA ASP A 96 -4.70 15.00 -2.52
C ASP A 96 -4.04 13.63 -2.74
N ILE A 97 -4.83 12.53 -2.64
CA ILE A 97 -4.32 11.18 -2.77
C ILE A 97 -4.71 10.61 -4.14
N VAL A 98 -3.71 10.10 -4.86
CA VAL A 98 -3.93 9.39 -6.12
C VAL A 98 -4.15 7.91 -5.82
N VAL A 99 -5.21 7.33 -6.36
CA VAL A 99 -5.51 5.92 -6.20
C VAL A 99 -5.48 5.25 -7.58
N THR A 100 -4.64 4.23 -7.72
CA THR A 100 -4.58 3.42 -8.93
C THR A 100 -4.90 1.98 -8.60
N THR A 101 -5.49 1.26 -9.56
CA THR A 101 -5.81 -0.14 -9.41
C THR A 101 -5.35 -0.93 -10.61
N ALA A 102 -5.26 -2.25 -10.46
CA ALA A 102 -5.01 -3.16 -11.58
C ALA A 102 -6.27 -3.43 -12.39
N ALA A 103 -7.42 -2.92 -11.97
CA ALA A 103 -8.66 -3.07 -12.70
C ALA A 103 -8.56 -2.42 -14.07
N ARG A 104 -9.00 -3.13 -15.08
CA ARG A 104 -8.98 -2.58 -16.45
C ARG A 104 -10.13 -1.60 -16.62
N ALA A 105 -9.79 -0.51 -17.27
CA ALA A 105 -10.82 0.44 -17.63
C ALA A 105 -11.70 -0.16 -18.73
#